data_be1cdef210de79cb39a27be59028b89e
#
_entry.id   be1cdef210de79cb39a27be59028b89e
#
_cell.length_a   1.000
_cell.length_b   1.000
_cell.length_c   1.000
_cell.angle_alpha   90.00
_cell.angle_beta   90.00
_cell.angle_gamma   90.00
#
_symmetry.space_group_name_H-M   'P 1'
#
loop_
_entity.id
_entity.type
_entity.pdbx_description
1 polymer ?
#
loop_
_entity_poly.entity_id
_entity_poly.type
_entity_poly.pdbx_seq_one_letter_code
_entity_poly.pdbx_strand_id
1 'polypeptide(L)'
;MAKGKKIKQAKSKTITLKVAQNCVELTLDGIRRLNLSFKEVVTVPKCIQKLCEMDELDLSRNLITKVPDFIDNFIRIRVLDLHSNYLEQLPVTIGRLQSLRVLNLCNNRLTSLPSEIGLLRSLQTLNLGINRLESLPSSISALKELRHIGLSDNRFTRVPGCLRKLSNLESVNLDRNPLAIEEVPSNESLMMAERFYLVQESDLCEDCLNKCQIERKKVEDVENRKETLLGMSDLVTQEDREM
;
A
#
# COMPACT_ATOMS: atom_id res chain seq x y z
N MET A 1 28.60 -32.43 13.69
CA MET A 1 28.90 -31.23 12.89
C MET A 1 27.90 -31.13 11.76
N ALA A 2 26.90 -30.26 11.91
CA ALA A 2 25.86 -30.06 10.92
C ALA A 2 26.36 -29.08 9.84
N LYS A 3 26.44 -29.52 8.59
CA LYS A 3 26.81 -28.70 7.43
C LYS A 3 25.67 -27.73 7.14
N GLY A 4 25.88 -26.44 7.42
CA GLY A 4 24.95 -25.38 7.07
C GLY A 4 24.71 -25.35 5.55
N LYS A 5 23.47 -25.55 5.13
CA LYS A 5 23.06 -25.35 3.74
C LYS A 5 23.18 -23.84 3.41
N LYS A 6 24.17 -23.48 2.57
CA LYS A 6 24.24 -22.15 1.96
C LYS A 6 22.99 -21.94 1.12
N ILE A 7 22.14 -21.02 1.55
CA ILE A 7 21.01 -20.53 0.76
C ILE A 7 21.60 -19.88 -0.49
N LYS A 8 21.32 -20.46 -1.66
CA LYS A 8 21.69 -19.86 -2.95
C LYS A 8 21.00 -18.51 -3.05
N GLN A 9 21.75 -17.42 -2.98
CA GLN A 9 21.24 -16.10 -3.34
C GLN A 9 20.70 -16.17 -4.77
N ALA A 10 19.42 -15.88 -4.94
CA ALA A 10 18.81 -15.77 -6.25
C ALA A 10 19.60 -14.70 -7.03
N LYS A 11 20.13 -15.08 -8.21
CA LYS A 11 20.79 -14.11 -9.11
C LYS A 11 19.73 -13.11 -9.55
N SER A 12 19.80 -11.87 -9.07
CA SER A 12 18.91 -10.80 -9.54
C SER A 12 19.09 -10.63 -11.05
N LYS A 13 17.97 -10.61 -11.78
CA LYS A 13 18.00 -10.31 -13.21
C LYS A 13 18.37 -8.84 -13.38
N THR A 14 19.50 -8.58 -14.02
CA THR A 14 19.94 -7.21 -14.33
C THR A 14 19.19 -6.72 -15.57
N ILE A 15 18.35 -5.70 -15.42
CA ILE A 15 17.70 -5.05 -16.57
C ILE A 15 18.67 -4.07 -17.21
N THR A 16 18.97 -4.27 -18.49
CA THR A 16 19.75 -3.34 -19.29
C THR A 16 18.87 -2.24 -19.88
N LEU A 17 19.46 -1.13 -20.33
CA LEU A 17 18.71 -0.05 -20.97
C LEU A 17 17.89 -0.53 -22.17
N LYS A 18 18.45 -1.40 -23.00
CA LYS A 18 17.75 -1.97 -24.18
C LYS A 18 16.51 -2.78 -23.77
N VAL A 19 16.62 -3.57 -22.70
CA VAL A 19 15.47 -4.32 -22.15
C VAL A 19 14.42 -3.36 -21.60
N ALA A 20 14.83 -2.31 -20.87
CA ALA A 20 13.91 -1.31 -20.35
C ALA A 20 13.19 -0.54 -21.46
N GLN A 21 13.91 -0.18 -22.54
CA GLN A 21 13.33 0.47 -23.73
C GLN A 21 12.25 -0.40 -24.40
N ASN A 22 12.45 -1.71 -24.46
CA ASN A 22 11.46 -2.65 -25.02
C ASN A 22 10.22 -2.83 -24.10
N CYS A 23 10.27 -2.34 -22.88
CA CYS A 23 9.16 -2.33 -21.94
C CYS A 23 8.42 -0.97 -21.90
N VAL A 24 8.76 -0.06 -22.80
CA VAL A 24 8.03 1.20 -22.95
C VAL A 24 6.82 0.96 -23.84
N GLU A 25 5.66 1.28 -23.30
CA GLU A 25 4.37 1.19 -23.96
C GLU A 25 3.85 2.60 -24.24
N LEU A 26 3.20 2.80 -25.37
CA LEU A 26 2.47 4.00 -25.70
C LEU A 26 0.99 3.66 -25.76
N THR A 27 0.19 4.28 -24.90
CA THR A 27 -1.27 4.10 -24.91
C THR A 27 -1.90 4.87 -26.06
N LEU A 28 -3.16 4.57 -26.38
CA LEU A 28 -3.92 5.29 -27.41
C LEU A 28 -4.05 6.78 -27.11
N ASP A 29 -4.02 7.17 -25.84
CA ASP A 29 -4.10 8.56 -25.36
C ASP A 29 -2.73 9.26 -25.35
N GLY A 30 -1.70 8.64 -25.91
CA GLY A 30 -0.35 9.19 -25.98
C GLY A 30 0.44 9.15 -24.66
N ILE A 31 -0.04 8.41 -23.64
CA ILE A 31 0.64 8.24 -22.36
C ILE A 31 1.81 7.27 -22.53
N ARG A 32 2.99 7.67 -22.08
CA ARG A 32 4.20 6.82 -22.09
C ARG A 32 4.30 6.08 -20.77
N ARG A 33 4.17 4.77 -20.82
CA ARG A 33 4.27 3.88 -19.67
C ARG A 33 5.53 3.03 -19.75
N LEU A 34 6.34 3.02 -18.70
CA LEU A 34 7.43 2.06 -18.54
C LEU A 34 6.95 0.91 -17.64
N ASN A 35 6.70 -0.25 -18.24
CA ASN A 35 6.20 -1.42 -17.55
C ASN A 35 7.34 -2.40 -17.22
N LEU A 36 7.78 -2.39 -15.98
CA LEU A 36 8.79 -3.30 -15.43
C LEU A 36 8.21 -4.25 -14.37
N SER A 37 6.91 -4.51 -14.42
CA SER A 37 6.25 -5.46 -13.53
C SER A 37 6.72 -6.91 -13.79
N PHE A 38 6.67 -7.77 -12.78
CA PHE A 38 7.03 -9.20 -12.88
C PHE A 38 8.44 -9.49 -13.46
N LYS A 39 9.41 -8.62 -13.23
CA LYS A 39 10.79 -8.83 -13.74
C LYS A 39 11.75 -9.46 -12.72
N GLU A 40 11.25 -9.83 -11.52
CA GLU A 40 12.08 -10.36 -10.43
C GLU A 40 13.23 -9.42 -10.04
N VAL A 41 13.00 -8.11 -10.15
CA VAL A 41 14.00 -7.08 -9.88
C VAL A 41 14.12 -6.88 -8.37
N VAL A 42 15.32 -6.96 -7.85
CA VAL A 42 15.62 -6.71 -6.41
C VAL A 42 15.92 -5.23 -6.14
N THR A 43 16.49 -4.57 -7.13
CA THR A 43 16.81 -3.12 -7.05
C THR A 43 16.32 -2.41 -8.30
N VAL A 44 15.80 -1.20 -8.16
CA VAL A 44 15.39 -0.38 -9.31
C VAL A 44 16.59 -0.14 -10.23
N PRO A 45 16.50 -0.51 -11.52
CA PRO A 45 17.65 -0.46 -12.42
C PRO A 45 18.09 0.98 -12.70
N LYS A 46 19.37 1.30 -12.48
CA LYS A 46 19.90 2.65 -12.74
C LYS A 46 19.72 3.12 -14.19
N CYS A 47 19.66 2.19 -15.15
CA CYS A 47 19.49 2.52 -16.58
C CYS A 47 18.19 3.25 -16.88
N ILE A 48 17.12 3.09 -16.03
CA ILE A 48 15.84 3.77 -16.27
C ILE A 48 15.92 5.29 -16.06
N GLN A 49 16.94 5.81 -15.41
CA GLN A 49 17.19 7.26 -15.34
C GLN A 49 17.26 7.92 -16.73
N LYS A 50 17.63 7.17 -17.77
CA LYS A 50 17.65 7.63 -19.15
C LYS A 50 16.25 7.65 -19.81
N LEU A 51 15.23 7.18 -19.09
CA LEU A 51 13.84 7.09 -19.54
C LEU A 51 12.92 7.93 -18.63
N CYS A 52 13.40 9.09 -18.14
CA CYS A 52 12.69 9.93 -17.20
C CYS A 52 11.48 10.69 -17.78
N GLU A 53 11.30 10.66 -19.09
CA GLU A 53 10.18 11.29 -19.82
C GLU A 53 8.88 10.45 -19.81
N MET A 54 8.76 9.49 -18.90
CA MET A 54 7.57 8.65 -18.77
C MET A 54 6.49 9.37 -17.94
N ASP A 55 5.24 9.12 -18.31
CA ASP A 55 4.06 9.56 -17.55
C ASP A 55 3.68 8.54 -16.47
N GLU A 56 3.97 7.25 -16.72
CA GLU A 56 3.68 6.15 -15.80
C GLU A 56 4.89 5.23 -15.64
N LEU A 57 5.15 4.80 -14.40
CA LEU A 57 6.17 3.82 -14.05
C LEU A 57 5.55 2.69 -13.23
N ASP A 58 5.54 1.51 -13.82
CA ASP A 58 5.10 0.29 -13.16
C ASP A 58 6.31 -0.58 -12.78
N LEU A 59 6.53 -0.68 -11.49
CA LEU A 59 7.56 -1.52 -10.85
C LEU A 59 6.91 -2.58 -9.95
N SER A 60 5.62 -2.81 -10.09
CA SER A 60 4.86 -3.74 -9.25
C SER A 60 5.34 -5.19 -9.36
N ARG A 61 4.99 -5.99 -8.36
CA ARG A 61 5.21 -7.45 -8.36
C ARG A 61 6.67 -7.83 -8.65
N ASN A 62 7.57 -7.16 -7.94
CA ASN A 62 9.00 -7.39 -7.98
C ASN A 62 9.53 -7.76 -6.57
N LEU A 63 10.84 -7.77 -6.42
CA LEU A 63 11.51 -8.09 -5.15
C LEU A 63 12.21 -6.84 -4.58
N ILE A 64 11.71 -5.64 -4.89
CA ILE A 64 12.36 -4.36 -4.56
C ILE A 64 12.24 -4.10 -3.07
N THR A 65 13.38 -3.88 -2.42
CA THR A 65 13.44 -3.57 -0.99
C THR A 65 13.63 -2.07 -0.71
N LYS A 66 14.11 -1.32 -1.70
CA LYS A 66 14.38 0.13 -1.55
C LYS A 66 14.15 0.85 -2.88
N VAL A 67 13.46 1.99 -2.81
CA VAL A 67 13.37 2.95 -3.92
C VAL A 67 14.59 3.87 -3.84
N PRO A 68 15.37 4.02 -4.94
CA PRO A 68 16.54 4.88 -4.94
C PRO A 68 16.17 6.36 -5.03
N ASP A 69 17.09 7.25 -4.59
CA ASP A 69 16.86 8.68 -4.57
C ASP A 69 16.63 9.27 -5.96
N PHE A 70 17.23 8.67 -7.01
CA PHE A 70 17.06 9.13 -8.39
C PHE A 70 15.63 8.99 -8.95
N ILE A 71 14.69 8.48 -8.16
CA ILE A 71 13.27 8.46 -8.53
C ILE A 71 12.76 9.87 -8.83
N ASP A 72 13.35 10.89 -8.22
CA ASP A 72 13.02 12.30 -8.42
C ASP A 72 13.35 12.83 -9.83
N ASN A 73 14.12 12.09 -10.63
CA ASN A 73 14.36 12.43 -12.04
C ASN A 73 13.09 12.29 -12.90
N PHE A 74 12.10 11.53 -12.44
CA PHE A 74 10.83 11.31 -13.15
C PHE A 74 9.83 12.44 -12.88
N ILE A 75 10.21 13.69 -13.18
CA ILE A 75 9.44 14.89 -12.86
C ILE A 75 8.04 14.94 -13.50
N ARG A 76 7.81 14.22 -14.60
CA ARG A 76 6.55 14.18 -15.34
C ARG A 76 5.62 13.06 -14.91
N ILE A 77 6.09 12.15 -14.06
CA ILE A 77 5.35 10.95 -13.69
C ILE A 77 4.03 11.31 -13.00
N ARG A 78 2.95 10.70 -13.47
CA ARG A 78 1.60 10.83 -12.93
C ARG A 78 1.16 9.60 -12.15
N VAL A 79 1.64 8.42 -12.55
CA VAL A 79 1.34 7.15 -11.91
C VAL A 79 2.64 6.45 -11.54
N LEU A 80 2.82 6.12 -10.26
CA LEU A 80 3.91 5.29 -9.77
C LEU A 80 3.30 4.07 -9.06
N ASP A 81 3.49 2.91 -9.68
CA ASP A 81 3.04 1.65 -9.12
C ASP A 81 4.22 0.84 -8.57
N LEU A 82 4.19 0.60 -7.28
CA LEU A 82 5.19 -0.14 -6.51
C LEU A 82 4.54 -1.27 -5.69
N HIS A 83 3.28 -1.64 -6.01
CA HIS A 83 2.58 -2.65 -5.23
C HIS A 83 3.27 -4.01 -5.29
N SER A 84 3.03 -4.83 -4.28
CA SER A 84 3.58 -6.20 -4.21
C SER A 84 5.10 -6.24 -4.36
N ASN A 85 5.77 -5.50 -3.49
CA ASN A 85 7.23 -5.49 -3.33
C ASN A 85 7.60 -5.74 -1.85
N TYR A 86 8.83 -5.46 -1.48
CA TYR A 86 9.35 -5.65 -0.13
C TYR A 86 9.87 -4.33 0.48
N LEU A 87 9.25 -3.21 0.11
CA LEU A 87 9.66 -1.89 0.57
C LEU A 87 9.43 -1.74 2.07
N GLU A 88 10.46 -1.34 2.80
CA GLU A 88 10.39 -1.05 4.24
C GLU A 88 10.28 0.46 4.49
N GLN A 89 10.84 1.27 3.58
CA GLN A 89 10.87 2.73 3.66
C GLN A 89 10.78 3.35 2.26
N LEU A 90 10.36 4.61 2.19
CA LEU A 90 10.45 5.45 1.00
C LEU A 90 11.56 6.49 1.15
N PRO A 91 12.24 6.89 0.06
CA PRO A 91 13.20 7.98 0.11
C PRO A 91 12.48 9.33 0.28
N VAL A 92 13.13 10.29 0.90
CA VAL A 92 12.62 11.67 1.04
C VAL A 92 12.42 12.35 -0.31
N THR A 93 13.19 11.94 -1.32
CA THR A 93 13.09 12.44 -2.70
C THR A 93 11.76 12.13 -3.37
N ILE A 94 10.95 11.20 -2.83
CA ILE A 94 9.60 10.93 -3.31
C ILE A 94 8.74 12.20 -3.37
N GLY A 95 8.91 13.11 -2.41
CA GLY A 95 8.20 14.38 -2.33
C GLY A 95 8.48 15.36 -3.47
N ARG A 96 9.49 15.07 -4.32
CA ARG A 96 9.80 15.90 -5.49
C ARG A 96 8.97 15.56 -6.73
N LEU A 97 8.21 14.48 -6.71
CA LEU A 97 7.35 14.04 -7.81
C LEU A 97 6.06 14.88 -7.90
N GLN A 98 6.19 16.17 -8.23
CA GLN A 98 5.10 17.15 -8.15
C GLN A 98 3.95 16.90 -9.11
N SER A 99 4.16 16.13 -10.19
CA SER A 99 3.12 15.74 -11.14
C SER A 99 2.35 14.48 -10.73
N LEU A 100 2.78 13.80 -9.64
CA LEU A 100 2.25 12.49 -9.23
C LEU A 100 0.80 12.61 -8.77
N ARG A 101 -0.08 11.82 -9.38
CA ARG A 101 -1.52 11.75 -9.08
C ARG A 101 -1.91 10.45 -8.39
N VAL A 102 -1.25 9.34 -8.76
CA VAL A 102 -1.52 8.03 -8.22
C VAL A 102 -0.23 7.42 -7.70
N LEU A 103 -0.21 7.06 -6.41
CA LEU A 103 0.89 6.33 -5.77
C LEU A 103 0.33 5.04 -5.17
N ASN A 104 0.71 3.91 -5.75
CA ASN A 104 0.32 2.59 -5.27
C ASN A 104 1.49 1.91 -4.55
N LEU A 105 1.35 1.70 -3.26
CA LEU A 105 2.32 1.07 -2.35
C LEU A 105 1.70 -0.14 -1.63
N CYS A 106 0.57 -0.63 -2.12
CA CYS A 106 -0.14 -1.75 -1.53
C CYS A 106 0.76 -3.01 -1.48
N ASN A 107 0.54 -3.82 -0.45
CA ASN A 107 1.26 -5.09 -0.27
C ASN A 107 2.80 -4.90 -0.26
N ASN A 108 3.27 -4.14 0.72
CA ASN A 108 4.68 -3.91 1.01
C ASN A 108 4.97 -4.16 2.51
N ARG A 109 6.09 -3.66 3.01
CA ARG A 109 6.51 -3.82 4.42
C ARG A 109 6.73 -2.47 5.10
N LEU A 110 6.08 -1.41 4.63
CA LEU A 110 6.27 -0.06 5.15
C LEU A 110 5.84 0.04 6.61
N THR A 111 6.72 0.56 7.46
CA THR A 111 6.45 0.84 8.87
C THR A 111 6.14 2.31 9.12
N SER A 112 6.62 3.19 8.24
CA SER A 112 6.40 4.64 8.29
C SER A 112 6.48 5.26 6.91
N LEU A 113 6.01 6.49 6.77
CA LEU A 113 6.17 7.33 5.59
C LEU A 113 7.02 8.55 5.92
N PRO A 114 7.85 9.03 4.97
CA PRO A 114 8.58 10.28 5.15
C PRO A 114 7.62 11.47 5.17
N SER A 115 7.95 12.54 5.91
CA SER A 115 7.14 13.76 5.96
C SER A 115 6.97 14.43 4.60
N GLU A 116 7.94 14.22 3.72
CA GLU A 116 8.00 14.75 2.35
C GLU A 116 6.88 14.21 1.45
N ILE A 117 6.19 13.14 1.85
CA ILE A 117 4.98 12.67 1.16
C ILE A 117 3.92 13.79 1.06
N GLY A 118 3.85 14.67 2.07
CA GLY A 118 2.96 15.83 2.07
C GLY A 118 3.28 16.91 1.03
N LEU A 119 4.42 16.80 0.34
CA LEU A 119 4.80 17.70 -0.75
C LEU A 119 4.18 17.31 -2.09
N LEU A 120 3.57 16.14 -2.21
CA LEU A 120 2.92 15.62 -3.44
C LEU A 120 1.56 16.31 -3.68
N ARG A 121 1.57 17.59 -3.96
CA ARG A 121 0.36 18.44 -4.00
C ARG A 121 -0.69 18.01 -5.03
N SER A 122 -0.27 17.34 -6.10
CA SER A 122 -1.17 16.83 -7.15
C SER A 122 -1.72 15.43 -6.86
N LEU A 123 -1.34 14.81 -5.72
CA LEU A 123 -1.71 13.43 -5.41
C LEU A 123 -3.21 13.31 -5.14
N GLN A 124 -3.87 12.45 -5.90
CA GLN A 124 -5.31 12.18 -5.83
C GLN A 124 -5.61 10.82 -5.19
N THR A 125 -4.74 9.83 -5.43
CA THR A 125 -4.93 8.48 -4.92
C THR A 125 -3.64 8.01 -4.26
N LEU A 126 -3.76 7.55 -3.00
CA LEU A 126 -2.67 6.96 -2.23
C LEU A 126 -3.12 5.61 -1.67
N ASN A 127 -2.56 4.51 -2.20
CA ASN A 127 -2.86 3.19 -1.70
C ASN A 127 -1.70 2.64 -0.86
N LEU A 128 -1.97 2.41 0.42
CA LEU A 128 -1.05 1.91 1.45
C LEU A 128 -1.57 0.61 2.09
N GLY A 129 -2.59 -0.01 1.52
CA GLY A 129 -3.15 -1.25 2.05
C GLY A 129 -2.10 -2.37 2.17
N ILE A 130 -2.32 -3.31 3.07
CA ILE A 130 -1.43 -4.47 3.30
C ILE A 130 0.02 -4.03 3.55
N ASN A 131 0.22 -3.25 4.62
CA ASN A 131 1.52 -2.79 5.08
C ASN A 131 1.65 -2.98 6.61
N ARG A 132 2.59 -2.28 7.25
CA ARG A 132 2.83 -2.38 8.70
C ARG A 132 2.78 -0.99 9.37
N LEU A 133 1.97 -0.08 8.81
CA LEU A 133 1.87 1.29 9.28
C LEU A 133 1.08 1.36 10.59
N GLU A 134 1.59 2.08 11.58
CA GLU A 134 0.92 2.37 12.86
C GLU A 134 0.41 3.81 12.90
N SER A 135 0.99 4.69 12.10
CA SER A 135 0.61 6.10 12.02
C SER A 135 0.90 6.70 10.65
N LEU A 136 0.28 7.84 10.35
CA LEU A 136 0.60 8.67 9.19
C LEU A 136 1.30 9.96 9.65
N PRO A 137 2.26 10.50 8.87
CA PRO A 137 2.83 11.79 9.16
C PRO A 137 1.78 12.89 9.06
N SER A 138 1.86 13.89 9.93
CA SER A 138 0.91 15.02 9.93
C SER A 138 0.89 15.81 8.62
N SER A 139 1.97 15.74 7.86
CA SER A 139 2.11 16.38 6.54
C SER A 139 1.13 15.84 5.48
N ILE A 140 0.53 14.66 5.67
CA ILE A 140 -0.55 14.15 4.83
C ILE A 140 -1.68 15.18 4.71
N SER A 141 -1.96 15.96 5.76
CA SER A 141 -2.97 17.02 5.72
C SER A 141 -2.72 18.14 4.70
N ALA A 142 -1.51 18.19 4.11
CA ALA A 142 -1.17 19.14 3.03
C ALA A 142 -1.58 18.65 1.63
N LEU A 143 -2.02 17.39 1.47
CA LEU A 143 -2.42 16.79 0.20
C LEU A 143 -3.84 17.22 -0.17
N LYS A 144 -4.03 18.46 -0.61
CA LYS A 144 -5.36 19.05 -0.83
C LYS A 144 -6.14 18.41 -1.98
N GLU A 145 -5.47 17.79 -2.94
CA GLU A 145 -6.09 17.08 -4.06
C GLU A 145 -6.40 15.61 -3.77
N LEU A 146 -6.04 15.12 -2.55
CA LEU A 146 -6.24 13.71 -2.21
C LEU A 146 -7.73 13.38 -2.07
N ARG A 147 -8.19 12.42 -2.87
CA ARG A 147 -9.57 11.92 -2.92
C ARG A 147 -9.71 10.53 -2.34
N HIS A 148 -8.74 9.67 -2.59
CA HIS A 148 -8.82 8.27 -2.19
C HIS A 148 -7.57 7.86 -1.41
N ILE A 149 -7.76 7.26 -0.24
CA ILE A 149 -6.68 6.69 0.57
C ILE A 149 -7.03 5.29 1.04
N GLY A 150 -6.20 4.31 0.66
CA GLY A 150 -6.31 2.92 1.12
C GLY A 150 -5.34 2.66 2.27
N LEU A 151 -5.85 2.30 3.44
CA LEU A 151 -5.09 2.00 4.66
C LEU A 151 -5.43 0.63 5.24
N SER A 152 -6.20 -0.20 4.54
CA SER A 152 -6.60 -1.51 5.01
C SER A 152 -5.41 -2.42 5.33
N ASP A 153 -5.62 -3.40 6.20
CA ASP A 153 -4.58 -4.38 6.56
C ASP A 153 -3.27 -3.71 7.02
N ASN A 154 -3.38 -2.80 7.97
CA ASN A 154 -2.25 -2.14 8.62
C ASN A 154 -2.34 -2.32 10.15
N ARG A 155 -1.64 -1.50 10.92
CA ARG A 155 -1.58 -1.58 12.39
C ARG A 155 -2.09 -0.32 13.08
N PHE A 156 -3.02 0.40 12.47
CA PHE A 156 -3.61 1.58 13.07
C PHE A 156 -4.49 1.17 14.25
N THR A 157 -4.20 1.71 15.44
CA THR A 157 -5.03 1.54 16.64
C THR A 157 -6.09 2.64 16.79
N ARG A 158 -5.97 3.72 16.03
CA ARG A 158 -6.91 4.84 15.96
C ARG A 158 -6.92 5.48 14.59
N VAL A 159 -8.00 6.14 14.24
CA VAL A 159 -8.13 6.87 12.98
C VAL A 159 -7.11 8.02 12.93
N PRO A 160 -6.25 8.10 11.88
CA PRO A 160 -5.26 9.17 11.78
C PRO A 160 -5.90 10.56 11.70
N GLY A 161 -5.63 11.42 12.69
CA GLY A 161 -6.25 12.74 12.79
C GLY A 161 -5.94 13.70 11.64
N CYS A 162 -4.85 13.46 10.88
CA CYS A 162 -4.50 14.26 9.69
C CYS A 162 -5.55 14.12 8.58
N LEU A 163 -6.31 13.01 8.50
CA LEU A 163 -7.34 12.77 7.49
C LEU A 163 -8.50 13.77 7.60
N ARG A 164 -8.85 14.19 8.81
CA ARG A 164 -9.92 15.18 9.06
C ARG A 164 -9.68 16.54 8.40
N LYS A 165 -8.43 16.85 8.03
CA LYS A 165 -8.02 18.13 7.42
C LYS A 165 -8.03 18.08 5.89
N LEU A 166 -8.40 16.95 5.29
CA LEU A 166 -8.47 16.74 3.84
C LEU A 166 -9.89 17.03 3.34
N SER A 167 -10.09 18.22 2.77
CA SER A 167 -11.41 18.70 2.34
C SER A 167 -11.98 17.96 1.12
N ASN A 168 -11.11 17.39 0.28
CA ASN A 168 -11.50 16.71 -0.96
C ASN A 168 -11.47 15.19 -0.85
N LEU A 169 -11.33 14.67 0.38
CA LEU A 169 -11.26 13.23 0.60
C LEU A 169 -12.65 12.59 0.42
N GLU A 170 -12.76 11.71 -0.56
CA GLU A 170 -14.01 11.04 -0.95
C GLU A 170 -14.10 9.62 -0.36
N SER A 171 -12.95 8.93 -0.24
CA SER A 171 -12.91 7.54 0.19
C SER A 171 -11.71 7.25 1.09
N VAL A 172 -11.97 6.57 2.22
CA VAL A 172 -10.97 6.08 3.15
C VAL A 172 -11.27 4.62 3.44
N ASN A 173 -10.30 3.73 3.22
CA ASN A 173 -10.44 2.34 3.65
C ASN A 173 -9.49 2.08 4.82
N LEU A 174 -10.04 1.80 6.00
CA LEU A 174 -9.32 1.44 7.23
C LEU A 174 -9.62 0.00 7.68
N ASP A 175 -10.25 -0.81 6.84
CA ASP A 175 -10.62 -2.19 7.17
C ASP A 175 -9.42 -2.98 7.69
N ARG A 176 -9.71 -3.93 8.58
CA ARG A 176 -8.71 -4.84 9.15
C ARG A 176 -7.49 -4.14 9.77
N ASN A 177 -7.77 -3.05 10.49
CA ASN A 177 -6.84 -2.42 11.43
C ASN A 177 -7.33 -2.66 12.87
N PRO A 178 -6.43 -2.77 13.85
CA PRO A 178 -6.80 -2.96 15.25
C PRO A 178 -7.31 -1.65 15.89
N LEU A 179 -8.34 -1.03 15.30
CA LEU A 179 -8.91 0.23 15.79
C LEU A 179 -9.63 0.02 17.11
N ALA A 180 -9.38 0.89 18.10
CA ALA A 180 -10.12 0.92 19.34
C ALA A 180 -11.55 1.43 19.09
N ILE A 181 -12.56 0.66 19.56
CA ILE A 181 -14.00 0.93 19.33
C ILE A 181 -14.41 2.29 19.93
N GLU A 182 -13.75 2.74 21.00
CA GLU A 182 -14.10 3.96 21.74
C GLU A 182 -13.80 5.27 20.99
N GLU A 183 -12.97 5.23 19.92
CA GLU A 183 -12.52 6.43 19.19
C GLU A 183 -13.18 6.61 17.82
N VAL A 184 -14.12 5.74 17.42
CA VAL A 184 -14.83 5.92 16.14
C VAL A 184 -15.88 7.04 16.35
N PRO A 185 -15.66 8.27 15.86
CA PRO A 185 -16.67 9.29 15.92
C PRO A 185 -17.89 8.81 15.14
N SER A 186 -19.09 8.95 15.71
CA SER A 186 -20.39 8.63 15.10
C SER A 186 -20.73 9.44 13.83
N ASN A 187 -19.75 9.99 13.15
CA ASN A 187 -19.92 10.66 11.87
C ASN A 187 -19.93 9.59 10.75
N GLU A 188 -21.13 9.12 10.45
CA GLU A 188 -21.46 8.18 9.38
C GLU A 188 -20.86 8.55 8.00
N SER A 189 -20.45 9.80 7.81
CA SER A 189 -19.88 10.30 6.55
C SER A 189 -18.47 9.79 6.22
N LEU A 190 -17.71 9.28 7.22
CA LEU A 190 -16.35 8.74 6.98
C LEU A 190 -16.34 7.21 6.84
N MET A 191 -17.47 6.55 7.11
CA MET A 191 -17.59 5.08 7.15
C MET A 191 -18.19 4.47 5.88
N MET A 192 -18.61 5.28 4.92
CA MET A 192 -19.07 4.82 3.60
C MET A 192 -17.89 4.51 2.67
N ALA A 193 -16.89 3.80 3.20
CA ALA A 193 -15.84 3.29 2.32
C ALA A 193 -16.30 1.98 1.71
N GLU A 194 -16.87 2.02 0.52
CA GLU A 194 -16.80 0.87 -0.38
C GLU A 194 -15.35 0.38 -0.41
N ARG A 195 -15.14 -0.93 -0.33
CA ARG A 195 -13.82 -1.57 -0.32
C ARG A 195 -13.01 -1.07 -1.52
N PHE A 196 -12.17 -0.09 -1.27
CA PHE A 196 -11.38 0.53 -2.33
C PHE A 196 -10.02 -0.16 -2.41
N TYR A 197 -9.88 -1.05 -3.37
CA TYR A 197 -8.62 -1.62 -3.76
C TYR A 197 -8.25 -1.10 -5.15
N LEU A 198 -7.12 -0.43 -5.30
CA LEU A 198 -6.55 -0.10 -6.62
C LEU A 198 -6.12 -1.35 -7.39
N VAL A 199 -5.88 -2.45 -6.65
CA VAL A 199 -5.55 -3.76 -7.21
C VAL A 199 -6.75 -4.66 -6.96
N GLN A 200 -7.42 -5.09 -8.03
CA GLN A 200 -8.48 -6.10 -7.93
C GLN A 200 -7.87 -7.45 -7.54
N GLU A 201 -8.66 -8.33 -6.91
CA GLU A 201 -8.18 -9.68 -6.55
C GLU A 201 -7.69 -10.46 -7.77
N SER A 202 -8.30 -10.25 -8.94
CA SER A 202 -7.87 -10.79 -10.24
C SER A 202 -6.47 -10.34 -10.66
N ASP A 203 -5.98 -9.21 -10.13
CA ASP A 203 -4.68 -8.62 -10.48
C ASP A 203 -3.58 -9.02 -9.49
N LEU A 204 -3.93 -9.72 -8.40
CA LEU A 204 -2.98 -10.26 -7.46
C LEU A 204 -2.36 -11.56 -8.00
N CYS A 205 -1.06 -11.74 -7.83
CA CYS A 205 -0.42 -13.04 -8.06
C CYS A 205 -0.94 -14.06 -7.02
N GLU A 206 -0.87 -15.37 -7.35
CA GLU A 206 -1.35 -16.45 -6.46
C GLU A 206 -0.78 -16.36 -5.04
N ASP A 207 0.50 -16.03 -4.88
CA ASP A 207 1.12 -15.87 -3.56
C ASP A 207 0.55 -14.70 -2.76
N CYS A 208 0.23 -13.59 -3.43
CA CYS A 208 -0.37 -12.41 -2.79
C CYS A 208 -1.84 -12.69 -2.44
N LEU A 209 -2.58 -13.37 -3.33
CA LEU A 209 -3.95 -13.76 -3.12
C LEU A 209 -4.06 -14.76 -1.95
N ASN A 210 -3.20 -15.78 -1.92
CA ASN A 210 -3.14 -16.75 -0.84
C ASN A 210 -2.82 -16.10 0.51
N LYS A 211 -1.86 -15.16 0.56
CA LYS A 211 -1.57 -14.41 1.79
C LYS A 211 -2.77 -13.60 2.26
N CYS A 212 -3.44 -12.88 1.35
CA CYS A 212 -4.66 -12.14 1.68
C CYS A 212 -5.76 -13.06 2.21
N GLN A 213 -5.96 -14.23 1.59
CA GLN A 213 -6.98 -15.21 2.02
C GLN A 213 -6.65 -15.83 3.38
N ILE A 214 -5.37 -16.16 3.64
CA ILE A 214 -4.92 -16.69 4.93
C ILE A 214 -5.14 -15.67 6.05
N GLU A 215 -4.80 -14.41 5.82
CA GLU A 215 -5.01 -13.35 6.81
C GLU A 215 -6.50 -13.06 7.03
N ARG A 216 -7.35 -13.10 5.98
CA ARG A 216 -8.81 -13.00 6.10
C ARG A 216 -9.38 -14.10 7.00
N LYS A 217 -9.01 -15.37 6.75
CA LYS A 217 -9.46 -16.49 7.59
C LYS A 217 -9.07 -16.34 9.05
N LYS A 218 -7.83 -15.87 9.34
CA LYS A 218 -7.40 -15.63 10.72
C LYS A 218 -8.26 -14.58 11.43
N VAL A 219 -8.66 -13.53 10.73
CA VAL A 219 -9.54 -12.48 11.30
C VAL A 219 -10.93 -13.02 11.54
N GLU A 220 -11.53 -13.73 10.57
CA GLU A 220 -12.84 -14.39 10.71
C GLU A 220 -12.86 -15.41 11.84
N ASP A 221 -11.80 -16.21 12.00
CA ASP A 221 -11.67 -17.17 13.10
C ASP A 221 -11.60 -16.49 14.48
N VAL A 222 -10.98 -15.32 14.56
CA VAL A 222 -10.90 -14.53 15.80
C VAL A 222 -12.25 -13.87 16.13
N GLU A 223 -12.95 -13.35 15.13
CA GLU A 223 -14.28 -12.77 15.30
C GLU A 223 -15.31 -13.84 15.72
N ASN A 224 -15.34 -14.98 15.04
CA ASN A 224 -16.21 -16.11 15.39
C ASN A 224 -15.95 -16.64 16.81
N ARG A 225 -14.68 -16.67 17.27
CA ARG A 225 -14.36 -17.03 18.66
C ARG A 225 -14.86 -16.00 19.68
N LYS A 226 -14.82 -14.71 19.35
CA LYS A 226 -15.36 -13.65 20.20
C LYS A 226 -16.89 -13.75 20.32
N GLU A 227 -17.59 -13.98 19.21
CA GLU A 227 -19.04 -14.17 19.23
C GLU A 227 -19.46 -15.42 20.03
N THR A 228 -18.69 -16.52 19.91
CA THR A 228 -18.95 -17.75 20.68
C THR A 228 -18.74 -17.52 22.20
N LEU A 229 -17.71 -16.75 22.58
CA LEU A 229 -17.44 -16.41 23.97
C LEU A 229 -18.47 -15.44 24.56
N LEU A 230 -18.97 -14.48 23.77
CA LEU A 230 -20.06 -13.59 24.17
C LEU A 230 -21.38 -14.36 24.33
N GLY A 231 -21.71 -15.27 23.41
CA GLY A 231 -22.91 -16.12 23.52
C GLY A 231 -22.88 -17.09 24.72
N MET A 232 -21.70 -17.54 25.16
CA MET A 232 -21.57 -18.37 26.37
C MET A 232 -21.69 -17.55 27.65
N SER A 233 -21.32 -16.26 27.65
CA SER A 233 -21.51 -15.40 28.84
C SER A 233 -22.98 -15.07 29.08
N ASP A 234 -23.78 -14.98 28.04
CA ASP A 234 -25.23 -14.70 28.15
C ASP A 234 -26.02 -15.92 28.67
N LEU A 235 -25.53 -17.15 28.37
CA LEU A 235 -26.16 -18.39 28.91
C LEU A 235 -25.90 -18.59 30.39
N VAL A 236 -24.72 -18.21 30.90
CA VAL A 236 -24.41 -18.34 32.36
C VAL A 236 -25.21 -17.35 33.20
N THR A 237 -25.59 -16.21 32.68
CA THR A 237 -26.40 -15.20 33.41
C THR A 237 -27.89 -15.53 33.45
N GLN A 238 -28.40 -16.47 32.65
CA GLN A 238 -29.79 -16.91 32.71
C GLN A 238 -30.02 -18.04 33.72
N GLU A 239 -29.04 -18.91 33.96
CA GLU A 239 -29.17 -20.00 34.96
C GLU A 239 -29.14 -19.49 36.42
N ASP A 240 -28.51 -18.33 36.69
CA ASP A 240 -28.47 -17.73 38.05
C ASP A 240 -29.73 -16.93 38.41
N ARG A 241 -30.75 -16.86 37.55
CA ARG A 241 -32.02 -16.15 37.82
C ARG A 241 -33.21 -17.05 38.11
N GLU A 242 -33.04 -18.36 38.07
CA GLU A 242 -34.12 -19.33 38.34
C GLU A 242 -33.90 -20.20 39.60
N MET A 243 -33.08 -19.76 40.58
CA MET A 243 -33.01 -20.35 41.90
C MET A 243 -33.45 -19.38 42.99
#